data_d9792ac92c2aa30fd74a2d7f1bdefb7a
#
_entry.id   d9792ac92c2aa30fd74a2d7f1bdefb7a
#
_cell.length_a   1.000
_cell.length_b   1.000
_cell.length_c   1.000
_cell.angle_alpha   90.00
_cell.angle_beta   90.00
_cell.angle_gamma   90.00
#
_symmetry.space_group_name_H-M   'P 1'
#
loop_
_entity.id
_entity.type
_entity.pdbx_description
1 polymer ?
#
loop_
_entity_poly.entity_id
_entity_poly.type
_entity_poly.pdbx_seq_one_letter_code
_entity_poly.pdbx_strand_id
1 'polypeptide(L)'
;MKLTIIQSSIDYIEDNLKTDITAKELSEMAGFSLFHYYRLFQSAVGMPVMQYITRRRLLHALYDMHCGEKMIEVALEYGFETQAGFYKAFIREFGYTPTEFLNISKKKKPYKINLLKEEHIMVSHKKLKEVLKNWGLENEKLTDVVYAETGNVSESACYVGDNYIIKFSPNLKNIEKHISVSLAIESVGLSTATPIKTTAGEFVVASEELYFYVTKRLEGKQLKASTMYIEDYMPKARFIGEIVGQLSVALSKVDVITNQANIFKSAKEWAIPSLIGKMDFPKSFVERYEKEFGDIYESLPQQIIHRDPNPGNIILCGDNWGVLDFDLSERNIRIFDPCYAATAILSESFEVDNTDKLNKWIMIYKNILYGYDEVVKLSSSEWKAIPYVIITNQLISTAWFSEQEKYMELYEINKKMTEWMLQNFEDMIFE
;
A
#
# COMPACT_ATOMS: atom_id res chain seq x y z
N MET A 1 -2.87 29.33 -2.87
CA MET A 1 -2.67 30.30 -1.77
C MET A 1 -3.01 29.72 -0.38
N LYS A 2 -4.26 29.25 -0.10
CA LYS A 2 -4.59 28.69 1.25
C LYS A 2 -3.75 27.45 1.60
N LEU A 3 -3.61 26.51 0.68
CA LEU A 3 -2.85 25.29 0.88
C LEU A 3 -1.36 25.56 1.12
N THR A 4 -0.77 26.54 0.39
CA THR A 4 0.61 26.99 0.58
C THR A 4 0.86 27.53 1.98
N ILE A 5 -0.10 28.27 2.54
CA ILE A 5 0.02 28.82 3.91
C ILE A 5 -0.01 27.68 4.94
N ILE A 6 -0.90 26.70 4.78
CA ILE A 6 -0.93 25.54 5.67
C ILE A 6 0.35 24.70 5.52
N GLN A 7 0.88 24.54 4.31
CA GLN A 7 2.17 23.89 4.11
C GLN A 7 3.29 24.59 4.88
N SER A 8 3.37 25.92 4.82
CA SER A 8 4.35 26.66 5.61
C SER A 8 4.20 26.44 7.13
N SER A 9 2.97 26.29 7.61
CA SER A 9 2.72 25.93 9.02
C SER A 9 3.19 24.50 9.34
N ILE A 10 2.94 23.54 8.44
CA ILE A 10 3.44 22.17 8.58
C ILE A 10 4.98 22.17 8.60
N ASP A 11 5.60 22.91 7.69
CA ASP A 11 7.06 23.03 7.63
C ASP A 11 7.64 23.55 8.93
N TYR A 12 7.05 24.62 9.48
CA TYR A 12 7.45 25.16 10.77
C TYR A 12 7.27 24.16 11.92
N ILE A 13 6.12 23.46 11.96
CA ILE A 13 5.84 22.43 12.98
C ILE A 13 6.90 21.33 12.93
N GLU A 14 7.18 20.78 11.74
CA GLU A 14 8.14 19.68 11.56
C GLU A 14 9.57 20.07 11.99
N ASP A 15 9.96 21.32 11.73
CA ASP A 15 11.29 21.83 12.10
C ASP A 15 11.40 22.17 13.61
N ASN A 16 10.25 22.25 14.34
CA ASN A 16 10.20 22.72 15.72
C ASN A 16 9.50 21.76 16.70
N LEU A 17 9.35 20.46 16.37
CA LEU A 17 8.59 19.49 17.17
C LEU A 17 9.04 19.37 18.63
N LYS A 18 10.31 19.65 18.96
CA LYS A 18 10.88 19.60 20.31
C LYS A 18 10.72 20.92 21.09
N THR A 19 10.13 21.96 20.49
CA THR A 19 9.88 23.25 21.15
C THR A 19 8.41 23.42 21.53
N ASP A 20 8.12 24.46 22.31
CA ASP A 20 6.74 24.78 22.64
C ASP A 20 6.06 25.51 21.47
N ILE A 21 5.16 24.81 20.78
CA ILE A 21 4.42 25.32 19.62
C ILE A 21 2.97 25.56 20.04
N THR A 22 2.46 26.77 19.82
CA THR A 22 1.07 27.12 20.11
C THR A 22 0.26 27.38 18.83
N ALA A 23 -1.01 27.03 18.86
CA ALA A 23 -1.92 27.33 17.73
C ALA A 23 -2.07 28.85 17.50
N LYS A 24 -1.89 29.69 18.56
CA LYS A 24 -1.91 31.14 18.47
C LYS A 24 -0.73 31.63 17.62
N GLU A 25 0.47 31.21 17.94
CA GLU A 25 1.68 31.51 17.17
C GLU A 25 1.53 31.14 15.69
N LEU A 26 1.10 29.92 15.41
CA LEU A 26 0.86 29.44 14.04
C LEU A 26 -0.19 30.28 13.31
N SER A 27 -1.27 30.70 13.99
CA SER A 27 -2.30 31.54 13.39
C SER A 27 -1.79 32.95 13.07
N GLU A 28 -0.95 33.52 13.94
CA GLU A 28 -0.31 34.82 13.74
C GLU A 28 0.68 34.76 12.53
N MET A 29 1.50 33.73 12.45
CA MET A 29 2.40 33.49 11.30
C MET A 29 1.63 33.32 9.99
N ALA A 30 0.48 32.66 10.03
CA ALA A 30 -0.38 32.45 8.87
C ALA A 30 -1.21 33.70 8.47
N GLY A 31 -1.21 34.75 9.30
CA GLY A 31 -1.98 35.96 9.08
C GLY A 31 -3.50 35.79 9.25
N PHE A 32 -3.95 34.84 10.08
CA PHE A 32 -5.36 34.56 10.34
C PHE A 32 -5.75 34.70 11.79
N SER A 33 -7.04 34.93 12.04
CA SER A 33 -7.57 34.73 13.39
C SER A 33 -7.45 33.25 13.80
N LEU A 34 -7.26 33.01 15.09
CA LEU A 34 -7.12 31.65 15.64
C LEU A 34 -8.27 30.72 15.21
N PHE A 35 -9.51 31.20 15.22
CA PHE A 35 -10.68 30.42 14.81
C PHE A 35 -10.66 30.08 13.32
N HIS A 36 -10.28 31.02 12.46
CA HIS A 36 -10.18 30.80 11.03
C HIS A 36 -9.03 29.83 10.70
N TYR A 37 -7.90 29.97 11.40
CA TYR A 37 -6.74 29.09 11.25
C TYR A 37 -7.08 27.63 11.61
N TYR A 38 -7.76 27.40 12.75
CA TYR A 38 -8.19 26.05 13.13
C TYR A 38 -9.03 25.38 12.04
N ARG A 39 -10.01 26.10 11.49
CA ARG A 39 -10.87 25.57 10.41
C ARG A 39 -10.10 25.30 9.14
N LEU A 40 -9.22 26.21 8.76
CA LEU A 40 -8.41 26.08 7.56
C LEU A 40 -7.43 24.91 7.65
N PHE A 41 -6.74 24.77 8.79
CA PHE A 41 -5.83 23.68 9.05
C PHE A 41 -6.56 22.32 9.04
N GLN A 42 -7.67 22.22 9.77
CA GLN A 42 -8.47 20.98 9.82
C GLN A 42 -9.03 20.60 8.45
N SER A 43 -9.48 21.57 7.64
CA SER A 43 -9.94 21.30 6.29
C SER A 43 -8.82 20.80 5.37
N ALA A 44 -7.58 21.27 5.54
CA ALA A 44 -6.44 20.89 4.70
C ALA A 44 -5.78 19.58 5.13
N VAL A 45 -5.78 19.25 6.42
CA VAL A 45 -5.04 18.13 7.02
C VAL A 45 -5.97 17.00 7.50
N GLY A 46 -7.26 17.30 7.70
CA GLY A 46 -8.26 16.35 8.20
C GLY A 46 -8.32 16.24 9.73
N MET A 47 -7.40 16.87 10.48
CA MET A 47 -7.40 16.86 11.94
C MET A 47 -7.04 18.22 12.55
N PRO A 48 -7.43 18.47 13.83
CA PRO A 48 -7.06 19.70 14.55
C PRO A 48 -5.53 19.84 14.67
N VAL A 49 -5.03 21.08 14.53
CA VAL A 49 -3.58 21.38 14.51
C VAL A 49 -2.83 20.88 15.75
N MET A 50 -3.37 21.02 16.96
CA MET A 50 -2.72 20.55 18.18
C MET A 50 -2.68 19.02 18.26
N GLN A 51 -3.67 18.33 17.68
CA GLN A 51 -3.65 16.88 17.55
C GLN A 51 -2.61 16.45 16.52
N TYR A 52 -2.50 17.15 15.39
CA TYR A 52 -1.44 16.93 14.40
C TYR A 52 -0.06 17.04 15.02
N ILE A 53 0.23 18.13 15.75
CA ILE A 53 1.50 18.32 16.46
C ILE A 53 1.78 17.15 17.42
N THR A 54 0.79 16.76 18.21
CA THR A 54 0.93 15.63 19.14
C THR A 54 1.26 14.33 18.40
N ARG A 55 0.53 14.03 17.32
CA ARG A 55 0.76 12.83 16.51
C ARG A 55 2.16 12.83 15.90
N ARG A 56 2.63 13.95 15.35
CA ARG A 56 3.98 14.08 14.78
C ARG A 56 5.06 13.90 15.84
N ARG A 57 4.90 14.53 17.01
CA ARG A 57 5.79 14.36 18.16
C ARG A 57 5.92 12.88 18.57
N LEU A 58 4.80 12.17 18.66
CA LEU A 58 4.78 10.75 19.02
C LEU A 58 5.49 9.87 17.98
N LEU A 59 5.33 10.14 16.68
CA LEU A 59 6.01 9.40 15.61
C LEU A 59 7.52 9.64 15.60
N HIS A 60 7.96 10.90 15.79
CA HIS A 60 9.39 11.22 15.88
C HIS A 60 10.02 10.66 17.17
N ALA A 61 9.30 10.72 18.29
CA ALA A 61 9.69 10.09 19.54
C ALA A 61 9.90 8.57 19.38
N LEU A 62 9.00 7.91 18.65
CA LEU A 62 9.14 6.48 18.32
C LEU A 62 10.42 6.20 17.51
N TYR A 63 10.74 7.05 16.55
CA TYR A 63 11.97 6.91 15.79
C TYR A 63 13.23 7.05 16.68
N ASP A 64 13.26 8.04 17.58
CA ASP A 64 14.36 8.24 18.52
C ASP A 64 14.50 7.02 19.48
N MET A 65 13.37 6.45 19.91
CA MET A 65 13.35 5.18 20.69
C MET A 65 13.91 4.00 19.86
N HIS A 66 13.61 3.89 18.58
CA HIS A 66 14.24 2.92 17.67
C HIS A 66 15.76 3.16 17.49
N CYS A 67 16.23 4.39 17.71
CA CYS A 67 17.66 4.72 17.76
C CYS A 67 18.33 4.34 19.07
N GLY A 68 17.57 3.88 20.09
CA GLY A 68 18.07 3.41 21.37
C GLY A 68 17.90 4.41 22.50
N GLU A 69 17.23 5.53 22.28
CA GLU A 69 16.97 6.51 23.34
C GLU A 69 15.91 6.00 24.33
N LYS A 70 16.00 6.41 25.58
CA LYS A 70 15.07 5.96 26.61
C LYS A 70 13.74 6.70 26.52
N MET A 71 12.63 5.98 26.69
CA MET A 71 11.27 6.52 26.59
C MET A 71 11.07 7.77 27.46
N ILE A 72 11.66 7.83 28.66
CA ILE A 72 11.49 8.98 29.56
C ILE A 72 12.21 10.22 29.01
N GLU A 73 13.39 10.06 28.46
CA GLU A 73 14.20 11.14 27.89
C GLU A 73 13.50 11.73 26.66
N VAL A 74 13.09 10.83 25.74
CA VAL A 74 12.34 11.17 24.54
C VAL A 74 11.00 11.85 24.86
N ALA A 75 10.25 11.35 25.84
CA ALA A 75 9.00 11.95 26.26
C ALA A 75 9.17 13.42 26.68
N LEU A 76 10.19 13.71 27.49
CA LEU A 76 10.51 15.06 27.94
C LEU A 76 10.96 15.97 26.78
N GLU A 77 11.81 15.47 25.88
CA GLU A 77 12.29 16.22 24.72
C GLU A 77 11.15 16.66 23.78
N TYR A 78 10.13 15.79 23.61
CA TYR A 78 8.98 16.10 22.77
C TYR A 78 7.84 16.83 23.52
N GLY A 79 8.14 17.42 24.71
CA GLY A 79 7.25 18.30 25.42
C GLY A 79 6.15 17.61 26.23
N PHE A 80 6.32 16.33 26.58
CA PHE A 80 5.46 15.64 27.54
C PHE A 80 6.00 15.83 28.97
N GLU A 81 5.17 16.30 29.86
CA GLU A 81 5.58 16.54 31.27
C GLU A 81 6.03 15.28 32.01
N THR A 82 5.48 14.11 31.61
CA THR A 82 5.76 12.83 32.26
C THR A 82 5.72 11.68 31.28
N GLN A 83 6.46 10.61 31.56
CA GLN A 83 6.38 9.35 30.81
C GLN A 83 4.95 8.77 30.78
N ALA A 84 4.19 8.90 31.88
CA ALA A 84 2.81 8.43 31.94
C ALA A 84 1.88 9.26 31.02
N GLY A 85 2.13 10.55 30.90
CA GLY A 85 1.44 11.45 29.96
C GLY A 85 1.71 11.06 28.49
N PHE A 86 2.98 10.81 28.16
CA PHE A 86 3.41 10.31 26.86
C PHE A 86 2.72 8.96 26.51
N TYR A 87 2.79 8.00 27.45
CA TYR A 87 2.20 6.68 27.29
C TYR A 87 0.68 6.75 27.02
N LYS A 88 -0.05 7.56 27.78
CA LYS A 88 -1.49 7.77 27.57
C LYS A 88 -1.80 8.44 26.23
N ALA A 89 -1.00 9.44 25.83
CA ALA A 89 -1.15 10.11 24.55
C ALA A 89 -0.91 9.14 23.40
N PHE A 90 0.08 8.28 23.52
CA PHE A 90 0.42 7.27 22.51
C PHE A 90 -0.73 6.26 22.30
N ILE A 91 -1.27 5.68 23.38
CA ILE A 91 -2.43 4.78 23.30
C ILE A 91 -3.65 5.48 22.69
N ARG A 92 -3.92 6.73 23.12
CA ARG A 92 -5.06 7.49 22.61
C ARG A 92 -4.96 7.75 21.12
N GLU A 93 -3.75 8.00 20.60
CA GLU A 93 -3.52 8.39 19.21
C GLU A 93 -3.44 7.18 18.26
N PHE A 94 -2.78 6.08 18.69
CA PHE A 94 -2.50 4.91 17.82
C PHE A 94 -3.23 3.63 18.24
N GLY A 95 -3.80 3.59 19.44
CA GLY A 95 -4.43 2.37 19.99
C GLY A 95 -3.45 1.34 20.56
N TYR A 96 -2.15 1.55 20.46
CA TYR A 96 -1.06 0.71 20.95
C TYR A 96 -0.32 1.37 22.11
N THR A 97 0.33 0.56 22.94
CA THR A 97 1.40 1.06 23.81
C THR A 97 2.65 1.39 22.97
N PRO A 98 3.54 2.28 23.44
CA PRO A 98 4.79 2.57 22.74
C PRO A 98 5.63 1.31 22.47
N THR A 99 5.70 0.36 23.43
CA THR A 99 6.46 -0.88 23.29
C THR A 99 5.84 -1.83 22.26
N GLU A 100 4.51 -1.99 22.24
CA GLU A 100 3.81 -2.76 21.20
C GLU A 100 4.08 -2.18 19.82
N PHE A 101 4.01 -0.86 19.71
CA PHE A 101 4.22 -0.19 18.42
C PHE A 101 5.66 -0.32 17.93
N LEU A 102 6.66 -0.22 18.82
CA LEU A 102 8.07 -0.50 18.49
C LEU A 102 8.28 -1.90 17.90
N ASN A 103 7.55 -2.90 18.42
CA ASN A 103 7.68 -4.28 17.93
C ASN A 103 7.07 -4.52 16.54
N ILE A 104 6.09 -3.72 16.14
CA ILE A 104 5.39 -3.86 14.86
C ILE A 104 5.86 -2.86 13.81
N SER A 105 6.52 -1.77 14.21
CA SER A 105 7.04 -0.74 13.31
C SER A 105 8.52 -0.99 12.96
N LYS A 106 9.01 -0.28 11.95
CA LYS A 106 10.43 -0.30 11.57
C LYS A 106 11.13 0.98 12.01
N LYS A 107 12.47 0.89 12.19
CA LYS A 107 13.31 2.07 12.41
C LYS A 107 13.31 2.92 11.15
N LYS A 108 12.41 3.89 11.08
CA LYS A 108 12.29 4.82 9.96
C LYS A 108 11.94 6.20 10.46
N LYS A 109 12.69 7.22 9.98
CA LYS A 109 12.37 8.61 10.28
C LYS A 109 11.04 8.98 9.62
N PRO A 110 10.10 9.59 10.35
CA PRO A 110 8.85 10.07 9.78
C PRO A 110 9.12 11.05 8.63
N TYR A 111 8.48 10.82 7.47
CA TYR A 111 8.60 11.73 6.34
C TYR A 111 7.88 13.05 6.60
N LYS A 112 8.34 14.13 5.98
CA LYS A 112 7.71 15.44 6.06
C LYS A 112 6.52 15.50 5.09
N ILE A 113 5.35 15.82 5.60
CA ILE A 113 4.12 15.90 4.81
C ILE A 113 4.18 17.09 3.85
N ASN A 114 3.80 16.88 2.59
CA ASN A 114 3.78 17.91 1.55
C ASN A 114 2.41 17.96 0.86
N LEU A 115 1.51 18.78 1.38
CA LEU A 115 0.15 18.98 0.86
C LEU A 115 0.08 19.55 -0.56
N LEU A 116 1.20 20.09 -1.08
CA LEU A 116 1.24 20.63 -2.43
C LEU A 116 1.53 19.56 -3.49
N LYS A 117 2.10 18.46 -3.06
CA LYS A 117 2.48 17.32 -3.94
C LYS A 117 1.56 16.13 -3.77
N GLU A 118 0.98 15.92 -2.60
CA GLU A 118 0.24 14.73 -2.24
C GLU A 118 -1.01 15.08 -1.43
N GLU A 119 -2.08 14.30 -1.60
CA GLU A 119 -3.24 14.37 -0.70
C GLU A 119 -2.90 13.63 0.60
N HIS A 120 -2.95 14.34 1.72
CA HIS A 120 -2.84 13.77 3.07
C HIS A 120 -4.12 14.04 3.83
N ILE A 121 -4.86 13.00 4.09
CA ILE A 121 -6.09 13.10 4.88
C ILE A 121 -5.93 12.25 6.13
N MET A 122 -5.82 12.92 7.27
CA MET A 122 -5.73 12.28 8.58
C MET A 122 -7.09 12.33 9.27
N VAL A 123 -7.59 11.18 9.68
CA VAL A 123 -8.84 11.08 10.42
C VAL A 123 -8.55 10.69 11.87
N SER A 124 -9.01 11.50 12.83
CA SER A 124 -8.81 11.21 14.25
C SER A 124 -9.68 10.02 14.71
N HIS A 125 -9.22 9.27 15.71
CA HIS A 125 -10.02 8.21 16.34
C HIS A 125 -11.38 8.73 16.86
N LYS A 126 -11.44 9.98 17.33
CA LYS A 126 -12.72 10.62 17.73
C LYS A 126 -13.69 10.69 16.55
N LYS A 127 -13.23 11.16 15.39
CA LYS A 127 -14.06 11.24 14.17
C LYS A 127 -14.47 9.86 13.69
N LEU A 128 -13.54 8.88 13.70
CA LEU A 128 -13.87 7.50 13.35
C LEU A 128 -14.96 6.91 14.25
N LYS A 129 -14.91 7.16 15.58
CA LYS A 129 -15.97 6.72 16.51
C LYS A 129 -17.32 7.37 16.20
N GLU A 130 -17.35 8.63 15.80
CA GLU A 130 -18.60 9.30 15.38
C GLU A 130 -19.20 8.63 14.14
N VAL A 131 -18.38 8.32 13.15
CA VAL A 131 -18.80 7.64 11.92
C VAL A 131 -19.24 6.20 12.20
N LEU A 132 -18.52 5.47 13.05
CA LEU A 132 -18.79 4.07 13.42
C LEU A 132 -20.14 3.85 14.12
N LYS A 133 -20.79 4.91 14.63
CA LYS A 133 -22.18 4.83 15.11
C LYS A 133 -23.14 4.31 14.06
N ASN A 134 -22.87 4.54 12.78
CA ASN A 134 -23.69 4.03 11.68
C ASN A 134 -23.67 2.49 11.59
N TRP A 135 -22.66 1.85 12.14
CA TRP A 135 -22.55 0.39 12.23
C TRP A 135 -22.78 -0.15 13.65
N GLY A 136 -23.00 0.71 14.67
CA GLY A 136 -23.08 0.29 16.07
C GLY A 136 -21.74 -0.13 16.67
N LEU A 137 -20.62 0.35 16.10
CA LEU A 137 -19.26 -0.05 16.45
C LEU A 137 -18.45 1.08 17.15
N GLU A 138 -19.10 2.13 17.59
CA GLU A 138 -18.44 3.31 18.21
C GLU A 138 -17.72 3.01 19.54
N ASN A 139 -18.09 1.91 20.20
CA ASN A 139 -17.49 1.49 21.47
C ASN A 139 -16.29 0.57 21.30
N GLU A 140 -16.03 0.10 20.08
CA GLU A 140 -14.89 -0.77 19.78
C GLU A 140 -13.56 -0.03 19.97
N LYS A 141 -12.52 -0.80 20.34
CA LYS A 141 -11.14 -0.29 20.39
C LYS A 141 -10.68 0.04 18.97
N LEU A 142 -10.12 1.24 18.79
CA LEU A 142 -9.47 1.61 17.54
C LEU A 142 -7.96 1.44 17.65
N THR A 143 -7.36 0.87 16.60
CA THR A 143 -5.91 0.67 16.50
C THR A 143 -5.46 0.98 15.08
N ASP A 144 -4.42 1.79 14.92
CA ASP A 144 -3.93 2.15 13.59
C ASP A 144 -3.35 0.93 12.87
N VAL A 145 -3.57 0.86 11.57
CA VAL A 145 -2.93 -0.15 10.72
C VAL A 145 -1.49 0.28 10.45
N VAL A 146 -0.53 -0.60 10.75
CA VAL A 146 0.89 -0.39 10.45
C VAL A 146 1.31 -1.37 9.35
N TYR A 147 1.80 -0.85 8.24
CA TYR A 147 2.30 -1.68 7.13
C TYR A 147 3.62 -2.34 7.49
N ALA A 148 3.65 -3.68 7.51
CA ALA A 148 4.84 -4.45 7.88
C ALA A 148 6.04 -4.19 6.95
N GLU A 149 5.78 -3.91 5.67
CA GLU A 149 6.79 -3.68 4.63
C GLU A 149 7.53 -2.36 4.82
N THR A 150 6.81 -1.31 5.15
CA THR A 150 7.35 0.06 5.26
C THR A 150 7.50 0.56 6.68
N GLY A 151 6.76 -0.02 7.64
CA GLY A 151 6.63 0.49 9.02
C GLY A 151 5.80 1.77 9.12
N ASN A 152 5.16 2.20 8.02
CA ASN A 152 4.32 3.40 8.01
C ASN A 152 2.94 3.07 8.60
N VAL A 153 2.34 4.07 9.23
CA VAL A 153 0.93 4.03 9.63
C VAL A 153 0.06 4.29 8.41
N SER A 154 -1.02 3.51 8.27
CA SER A 154 -2.01 3.74 7.21
C SER A 154 -2.70 5.10 7.41
N GLU A 155 -2.85 5.84 6.33
CA GLU A 155 -3.57 7.12 6.30
C GLU A 155 -5.05 6.93 5.90
N SER A 156 -5.46 5.71 5.54
CA SER A 156 -6.80 5.43 4.99
C SER A 156 -7.53 4.26 5.67
N ALA A 157 -6.93 3.65 6.71
CA ALA A 157 -7.52 2.50 7.39
C ALA A 157 -7.21 2.48 8.90
N CYS A 158 -8.15 1.93 9.69
CA CYS A 158 -7.98 1.70 11.11
C CYS A 158 -8.66 0.38 11.50
N TYR A 159 -8.04 -0.42 12.37
CA TYR A 159 -8.68 -1.59 12.96
C TYR A 159 -9.77 -1.17 13.94
N VAL A 160 -10.89 -1.89 13.94
CA VAL A 160 -12.07 -1.66 14.80
C VAL A 160 -12.34 -2.95 15.57
N GLY A 161 -11.96 -2.97 16.84
CA GLY A 161 -11.88 -4.22 17.61
C GLY A 161 -10.96 -5.23 16.94
N ASP A 162 -11.26 -6.51 17.14
CA ASP A 162 -10.49 -7.61 16.56
C ASP A 162 -11.03 -8.06 15.18
N ASN A 163 -12.29 -7.68 14.85
CA ASN A 163 -13.06 -8.31 13.78
C ASN A 163 -13.27 -7.41 12.55
N TYR A 164 -12.98 -6.10 12.63
CA TYR A 164 -13.31 -5.17 11.57
C TYR A 164 -12.18 -4.21 11.23
N ILE A 165 -12.28 -3.61 10.04
CA ILE A 165 -11.43 -2.54 9.56
C ILE A 165 -12.36 -1.45 9.00
N ILE A 166 -12.19 -0.21 9.46
CA ILE A 166 -12.78 0.97 8.79
C ILE A 166 -11.77 1.51 7.79
N LYS A 167 -12.20 1.72 6.57
CA LYS A 167 -11.42 2.39 5.51
C LYS A 167 -12.14 3.67 5.08
N PHE A 168 -11.39 4.63 4.56
CA PHE A 168 -11.93 5.90 4.08
C PHE A 168 -11.13 6.50 2.94
N SER A 169 -11.82 7.23 2.07
CA SER A 169 -11.24 7.89 0.89
C SER A 169 -12.13 9.05 0.45
N PRO A 170 -11.58 10.10 -0.19
CA PRO A 170 -12.39 11.11 -0.87
C PRO A 170 -13.00 10.58 -2.19
N ASN A 171 -12.55 9.43 -2.68
CA ASN A 171 -12.97 8.87 -3.97
C ASN A 171 -14.05 7.80 -3.81
N LEU A 172 -15.31 8.21 -3.89
CA LEU A 172 -16.46 7.30 -3.79
C LEU A 172 -16.43 6.18 -4.84
N LYS A 173 -16.03 6.49 -6.08
CA LYS A 173 -16.01 5.49 -7.16
C LYS A 173 -15.05 4.34 -6.88
N ASN A 174 -13.89 4.63 -6.28
CA ASN A 174 -12.94 3.58 -5.89
C ASN A 174 -13.51 2.71 -4.76
N ILE A 175 -14.20 3.30 -3.79
CA ILE A 175 -14.86 2.57 -2.71
C ILE A 175 -15.98 1.67 -3.27
N GLU A 176 -16.85 2.20 -4.12
CA GLU A 176 -17.93 1.45 -4.74
C GLU A 176 -17.40 0.28 -5.59
N LYS A 177 -16.32 0.51 -6.34
CA LYS A 177 -15.61 -0.53 -7.09
C LYS A 177 -15.09 -1.63 -6.15
N HIS A 178 -14.36 -1.25 -5.09
CA HIS A 178 -13.83 -2.19 -4.10
C HIS A 178 -14.94 -3.04 -3.47
N ILE A 179 -16.02 -2.41 -3.02
CA ILE A 179 -17.16 -3.08 -2.43
C ILE A 179 -17.78 -4.08 -3.44
N SER A 180 -18.01 -3.63 -4.67
CA SER A 180 -18.64 -4.45 -5.70
C SER A 180 -17.79 -5.66 -6.07
N VAL A 181 -16.46 -5.48 -6.23
CA VAL A 181 -15.54 -6.58 -6.51
C VAL A 181 -15.47 -7.54 -5.32
N SER A 182 -15.34 -7.04 -4.10
CA SER A 182 -15.28 -7.89 -2.89
C SER A 182 -16.53 -8.76 -2.74
N LEU A 183 -17.73 -8.19 -2.90
CA LEU A 183 -19.00 -8.93 -2.83
C LEU A 183 -19.13 -9.96 -3.95
N ALA A 184 -18.67 -9.63 -5.15
CA ALA A 184 -18.69 -10.55 -6.29
C ALA A 184 -17.73 -11.73 -6.07
N ILE A 185 -16.52 -11.49 -5.53
CA ILE A 185 -15.55 -12.53 -5.18
C ILE A 185 -16.11 -13.45 -4.09
N GLU A 186 -16.73 -12.89 -3.05
CA GLU A 186 -17.40 -13.70 -2.01
C GLU A 186 -18.52 -14.56 -2.58
N SER A 187 -19.31 -14.02 -3.53
CA SER A 187 -20.43 -14.76 -4.16
C SER A 187 -20.00 -15.99 -4.96
N VAL A 188 -18.76 -16.05 -5.42
CA VAL A 188 -18.18 -17.20 -6.11
C VAL A 188 -17.39 -18.14 -5.17
N GLY A 189 -17.46 -17.90 -3.85
CA GLY A 189 -16.96 -18.79 -2.81
C GLY A 189 -15.51 -18.55 -2.38
N LEU A 190 -14.90 -17.43 -2.79
CA LEU A 190 -13.58 -17.05 -2.30
C LEU A 190 -13.69 -16.07 -1.11
N SER A 191 -12.85 -16.30 -0.11
CA SER A 191 -12.81 -15.46 1.09
C SER A 191 -12.13 -14.12 0.81
N THR A 192 -12.76 -13.05 1.28
CA THR A 192 -12.20 -11.68 1.20
C THR A 192 -12.61 -10.85 2.41
N ALA A 193 -12.04 -9.67 2.55
CA ALA A 193 -12.46 -8.67 3.54
C ALA A 193 -13.83 -8.11 3.16
N THR A 194 -14.90 -8.87 3.51
CA THR A 194 -16.27 -8.56 3.09
C THR A 194 -16.75 -7.25 3.68
N PRO A 195 -17.23 -6.30 2.85
CA PRO A 195 -17.90 -5.10 3.32
C PRO A 195 -19.17 -5.40 4.11
N ILE A 196 -19.40 -4.68 5.21
CA ILE A 196 -20.61 -4.81 6.03
C ILE A 196 -21.52 -3.59 5.88
N LYS A 197 -22.83 -3.84 5.93
CA LYS A 197 -23.82 -2.79 5.86
C LYS A 197 -23.95 -2.05 7.19
N THR A 198 -24.26 -0.76 7.11
CA THR A 198 -24.72 0.04 8.24
C THR A 198 -26.04 -0.48 8.79
N THR A 199 -26.46 0.00 9.95
CA THR A 199 -27.79 -0.25 10.53
C THR A 199 -28.93 0.24 9.63
N ALA A 200 -28.67 1.18 8.71
CA ALA A 200 -29.61 1.69 7.71
C ALA A 200 -29.58 0.88 6.39
N GLY A 201 -28.70 -0.12 6.26
CA GLY A 201 -28.62 -0.98 5.07
C GLY A 201 -27.61 -0.53 3.99
N GLU A 202 -26.93 0.58 4.18
CA GLU A 202 -25.95 1.14 3.24
C GLU A 202 -24.54 0.58 3.50
N PHE A 203 -23.69 0.49 2.48
CA PHE A 203 -22.29 0.10 2.65
C PHE A 203 -21.37 1.28 2.96
N VAL A 204 -21.74 2.50 2.54
CA VAL A 204 -20.90 3.69 2.59
C VAL A 204 -21.59 4.78 3.38
N VAL A 205 -20.82 5.47 4.20
CA VAL A 205 -21.25 6.68 4.92
C VAL A 205 -20.41 7.86 4.45
N ALA A 206 -21.08 8.90 3.96
CA ALA A 206 -20.44 10.19 3.67
C ALA A 206 -20.37 11.05 4.92
N SER A 207 -19.21 11.62 5.21
CA SER A 207 -19.05 12.60 6.28
C SER A 207 -17.97 13.62 5.90
N GLU A 208 -18.36 14.89 5.83
CA GLU A 208 -17.54 15.97 5.27
C GLU A 208 -17.17 15.65 3.81
N GLU A 209 -15.88 15.68 3.46
CA GLU A 209 -15.40 15.38 2.10
C GLU A 209 -14.91 13.92 1.95
N LEU A 210 -15.24 13.06 2.92
CA LEU A 210 -14.79 11.67 2.96
C LEU A 210 -15.96 10.69 2.92
N TYR A 211 -15.67 9.53 2.35
CA TYR A 211 -16.53 8.37 2.33
C TYR A 211 -15.90 7.25 3.15
N PHE A 212 -16.69 6.61 4.00
CA PHE A 212 -16.27 5.59 4.95
C PHE A 212 -17.00 4.29 4.68
N TYR A 213 -16.30 3.18 4.81
CA TYR A 213 -16.89 1.85 4.79
C TYR A 213 -16.17 0.93 5.77
N VAL A 214 -16.84 -0.12 6.20
CA VAL A 214 -16.31 -1.10 7.14
C VAL A 214 -16.32 -2.47 6.50
N THR A 215 -15.21 -3.20 6.67
CA THR A 215 -15.08 -4.58 6.22
C THR A 215 -14.84 -5.52 7.39
N LYS A 216 -15.20 -6.80 7.22
CA LYS A 216 -14.74 -7.86 8.12
C LYS A 216 -13.25 -8.05 7.96
N ARG A 217 -12.57 -8.34 9.07
CA ARG A 217 -11.19 -8.77 9.06
C ARG A 217 -11.12 -10.26 8.76
N LEU A 218 -10.27 -10.66 7.82
CA LEU A 218 -9.99 -12.08 7.59
C LEU A 218 -9.15 -12.64 8.73
N GLU A 219 -9.54 -13.80 9.24
CA GLU A 219 -8.74 -14.59 10.17
C GLU A 219 -7.58 -15.25 9.43
N GLY A 220 -6.41 -15.32 10.09
CA GLY A 220 -5.24 -15.97 9.54
C GLY A 220 -3.98 -15.10 9.60
N LYS A 221 -2.97 -15.53 8.85
CA LYS A 221 -1.67 -14.84 8.78
C LYS A 221 -1.39 -14.41 7.35
N GLN A 222 -0.89 -13.19 7.21
CA GLN A 222 -0.36 -12.73 5.93
C GLN A 222 0.84 -13.60 5.50
N LEU A 223 0.88 -13.92 4.24
CA LEU A 223 2.04 -14.54 3.63
C LEU A 223 3.19 -13.51 3.63
N LYS A 224 4.40 -13.93 3.97
CA LYS A 224 5.58 -13.06 3.98
C LYS A 224 6.54 -13.46 2.87
N ALA A 225 6.97 -12.51 2.05
CA ALA A 225 7.94 -12.75 0.97
C ALA A 225 9.23 -13.39 1.50
N SER A 226 9.70 -13.01 2.70
CA SER A 226 10.89 -13.59 3.31
C SER A 226 10.81 -15.10 3.53
N THR A 227 9.61 -15.66 3.67
CA THR A 227 9.40 -17.11 3.84
C THR A 227 9.48 -17.88 2.53
N MET A 228 9.54 -17.18 1.40
CA MET A 228 9.60 -17.78 0.06
C MET A 228 10.98 -18.28 -0.34
N TYR A 229 12.04 -17.97 0.40
CA TYR A 229 13.43 -18.33 0.06
C TYR A 229 14.01 -19.45 0.94
N ILE A 230 13.22 -19.93 1.90
CA ILE A 230 13.60 -21.06 2.78
C ILE A 230 13.14 -22.40 2.17
N GLU A 231 13.46 -23.51 2.85
CA GLU A 231 13.10 -24.86 2.41
C GLU A 231 11.69 -24.97 1.83
N ASP A 232 11.50 -25.81 0.81
CA ASP A 232 10.24 -26.02 0.08
C ASP A 232 9.71 -24.78 -0.67
N TYR A 233 10.60 -23.88 -1.08
CA TYR A 233 10.19 -22.65 -1.76
C TYR A 233 9.48 -22.90 -3.11
N MET A 234 9.82 -23.93 -3.87
CA MET A 234 9.16 -24.24 -5.15
C MET A 234 7.69 -24.69 -4.99
N PRO A 235 7.35 -25.65 -4.11
CA PRO A 235 5.94 -25.95 -3.81
C PRO A 235 5.15 -24.76 -3.29
N LYS A 236 5.75 -23.92 -2.42
CA LYS A 236 5.11 -22.68 -1.94
C LYS A 236 4.84 -21.72 -3.09
N ALA A 237 5.79 -21.52 -3.99
CA ALA A 237 5.62 -20.69 -5.17
C ALA A 237 4.49 -21.20 -6.08
N ARG A 238 4.46 -22.52 -6.32
CA ARG A 238 3.39 -23.16 -7.10
C ARG A 238 2.02 -22.94 -6.46
N PHE A 239 1.92 -23.10 -5.14
CA PHE A 239 0.69 -22.84 -4.38
C PHE A 239 0.23 -21.37 -4.50
N ILE A 240 1.14 -20.40 -4.46
CA ILE A 240 0.78 -18.98 -4.74
C ILE A 240 0.22 -18.84 -6.16
N GLY A 241 0.85 -19.50 -7.14
CA GLY A 241 0.34 -19.52 -8.51
C GLY A 241 -1.08 -20.07 -8.60
N GLU A 242 -1.38 -21.17 -7.90
CA GLU A 242 -2.73 -21.74 -7.81
C GLU A 242 -3.73 -20.77 -7.18
N ILE A 243 -3.36 -20.10 -6.07
CA ILE A 243 -4.19 -19.06 -5.43
C ILE A 243 -4.52 -17.95 -6.42
N VAL A 244 -3.50 -17.38 -7.08
CA VAL A 244 -3.68 -16.30 -8.06
C VAL A 244 -4.48 -16.79 -9.28
N GLY A 245 -4.31 -18.06 -9.68
CA GLY A 245 -5.10 -18.70 -10.73
C GLY A 245 -6.59 -18.81 -10.35
N GLN A 246 -6.89 -19.29 -9.14
CA GLN A 246 -8.28 -19.37 -8.63
C GLN A 246 -8.90 -17.99 -8.51
N LEU A 247 -8.15 -17.00 -8.03
CA LEU A 247 -8.57 -15.60 -8.01
C LEU A 247 -8.87 -15.09 -9.42
N SER A 248 -8.00 -15.38 -10.39
CA SER A 248 -8.21 -14.99 -11.80
C SER A 248 -9.49 -15.60 -12.38
N VAL A 249 -9.78 -16.88 -12.10
CA VAL A 249 -11.05 -17.53 -12.50
C VAL A 249 -12.25 -16.86 -11.84
N ALA A 250 -12.15 -16.48 -10.58
CA ALA A 250 -13.22 -15.76 -9.89
C ALA A 250 -13.44 -14.36 -10.49
N LEU A 251 -12.37 -13.60 -10.69
CA LEU A 251 -12.42 -12.26 -11.29
C LEU A 251 -12.94 -12.26 -12.72
N SER A 252 -12.73 -13.33 -13.50
CA SER A 252 -13.27 -13.46 -14.84
C SER A 252 -14.81 -13.52 -14.88
N LYS A 253 -15.45 -13.87 -13.77
CA LYS A 253 -16.92 -13.96 -13.61
C LYS A 253 -17.53 -12.65 -13.04
N VAL A 254 -16.70 -11.72 -12.64
CA VAL A 254 -17.13 -10.44 -12.04
C VAL A 254 -17.51 -9.47 -13.14
N ASP A 255 -18.76 -9.01 -13.13
CA ASP A 255 -19.25 -7.97 -14.03
C ASP A 255 -19.41 -6.65 -13.26
N VAL A 256 -18.33 -5.93 -13.16
CA VAL A 256 -18.25 -4.63 -12.47
C VAL A 256 -17.58 -3.61 -13.38
N ILE A 257 -18.06 -2.38 -13.36
CA ILE A 257 -17.47 -1.28 -14.10
C ILE A 257 -16.13 -0.93 -13.44
N THR A 258 -15.04 -1.15 -14.19
CA THR A 258 -13.68 -0.79 -13.79
C THR A 258 -13.00 0.04 -14.87
N ASN A 259 -11.87 0.65 -14.51
CA ASN A 259 -11.02 1.29 -15.51
C ASN A 259 -10.43 0.23 -16.46
N GLN A 260 -10.33 0.57 -17.74
CA GLN A 260 -9.57 -0.19 -18.71
C GLN A 260 -8.14 0.32 -18.72
N ALA A 261 -7.18 -0.54 -18.47
CA ALA A 261 -5.76 -0.20 -18.50
C ALA A 261 -5.02 -0.96 -19.63
N ASN A 262 -3.92 -0.37 -20.06
CA ASN A 262 -3.01 -0.96 -21.05
C ASN A 262 -1.58 -0.77 -20.54
N ILE A 263 -1.00 -1.83 -19.95
CA ILE A 263 0.35 -1.75 -19.34
C ILE A 263 1.45 -1.55 -20.39
N PHE A 264 1.29 -2.09 -21.59
CA PHE A 264 2.24 -1.86 -22.69
C PHE A 264 2.32 -0.36 -23.03
N LYS A 265 1.15 0.28 -23.19
CA LYS A 265 1.06 1.71 -23.44
C LYS A 265 1.60 2.53 -22.26
N SER A 266 1.26 2.15 -21.03
CA SER A 266 1.76 2.83 -19.82
C SER A 266 3.28 2.75 -19.71
N ALA A 267 3.87 1.61 -20.02
CA ALA A 267 5.33 1.49 -20.02
C ALA A 267 5.97 2.31 -21.16
N LYS A 268 5.44 2.19 -22.36
CA LYS A 268 6.00 2.85 -23.54
C LYS A 268 5.91 4.39 -23.47
N GLU A 269 4.76 4.92 -23.03
CA GLU A 269 4.47 6.37 -23.09
C GLU A 269 4.89 7.10 -21.81
N TRP A 270 5.03 6.38 -20.69
CA TRP A 270 5.33 7.01 -19.40
C TRP A 270 6.51 6.38 -18.69
N ALA A 271 6.47 5.08 -18.32
CA ALA A 271 7.46 4.52 -17.41
C ALA A 271 8.88 4.50 -18.02
N ILE A 272 9.04 4.01 -19.24
CA ILE A 272 10.34 3.99 -19.93
C ILE A 272 10.88 5.42 -20.12
N PRO A 273 10.11 6.38 -20.68
CA PRO A 273 10.57 7.77 -20.80
C PRO A 273 10.95 8.41 -19.47
N SER A 274 10.21 8.15 -18.39
CA SER A 274 10.50 8.68 -17.05
C SER A 274 11.80 8.15 -16.45
N LEU A 275 12.26 6.98 -16.88
CA LEU A 275 13.45 6.30 -16.38
C LEU A 275 14.69 6.50 -17.28
N ILE A 276 14.52 6.92 -18.54
CA ILE A 276 15.64 7.25 -19.42
C ILE A 276 16.51 8.34 -18.77
N GLY A 277 17.82 8.10 -18.72
CA GLY A 277 18.79 8.99 -18.07
C GLY A 277 18.88 8.86 -16.54
N LYS A 278 17.96 8.10 -15.91
CA LYS A 278 18.03 7.78 -14.47
C LYS A 278 18.59 6.37 -14.21
N MET A 279 18.51 5.48 -15.20
CA MET A 279 19.04 4.12 -15.16
C MET A 279 19.49 3.67 -16.55
N ASP A 280 20.26 2.57 -16.60
CA ASP A 280 20.75 2.00 -17.85
C ASP A 280 19.67 1.13 -18.51
N PHE A 281 19.28 1.54 -19.72
CA PHE A 281 18.41 0.74 -20.61
C PHE A 281 19.22 0.15 -21.75
N PRO A 282 19.26 -1.19 -21.91
CA PRO A 282 19.79 -1.79 -23.10
C PRO A 282 18.93 -1.40 -24.31
N LYS A 283 19.51 -0.72 -25.31
CA LYS A 283 18.77 -0.30 -26.51
C LYS A 283 18.08 -1.46 -27.20
N SER A 284 18.76 -2.61 -27.26
CA SER A 284 18.22 -3.87 -27.79
C SER A 284 16.95 -4.33 -27.07
N PHE A 285 16.83 -4.08 -25.77
CA PHE A 285 15.62 -4.42 -25.00
C PHE A 285 14.44 -3.54 -25.45
N VAL A 286 14.62 -2.24 -25.58
CA VAL A 286 13.52 -1.32 -25.95
C VAL A 286 12.98 -1.65 -27.34
N GLU A 287 13.87 -1.88 -28.32
CA GLU A 287 13.49 -2.26 -29.68
C GLU A 287 12.73 -3.61 -29.70
N ARG A 288 13.22 -4.59 -28.93
CA ARG A 288 12.62 -5.91 -28.80
C ARG A 288 11.27 -5.84 -28.07
N TYR A 289 11.18 -5.05 -27.00
CA TYR A 289 9.95 -4.80 -26.24
C TYR A 289 8.85 -4.24 -27.12
N GLU A 290 9.14 -3.21 -27.91
CA GLU A 290 8.16 -2.59 -28.80
C GLU A 290 7.69 -3.56 -29.90
N LYS A 291 8.60 -4.33 -30.49
CA LYS A 291 8.28 -5.25 -31.55
C LYS A 291 7.60 -6.52 -31.04
N GLU A 292 8.27 -7.28 -30.17
CA GLU A 292 7.80 -8.62 -29.78
C GLU A 292 6.60 -8.56 -28.84
N PHE A 293 6.62 -7.67 -27.84
CA PHE A 293 5.50 -7.54 -26.92
C PHE A 293 4.35 -6.72 -27.52
N GLY A 294 4.67 -5.63 -28.25
CA GLY A 294 3.67 -4.82 -28.92
C GLY A 294 2.83 -5.60 -29.95
N ASP A 295 3.46 -6.47 -30.74
CA ASP A 295 2.77 -7.29 -31.77
C ASP A 295 1.77 -8.28 -31.18
N ILE A 296 2.01 -8.78 -29.96
CA ILE A 296 1.16 -9.80 -29.31
C ILE A 296 0.19 -9.21 -28.29
N TYR A 297 0.41 -7.99 -27.79
CA TYR A 297 -0.32 -7.43 -26.63
C TYR A 297 -1.84 -7.42 -26.84
N GLU A 298 -2.31 -6.96 -27.98
CA GLU A 298 -3.74 -6.85 -28.29
C GLU A 298 -4.44 -8.22 -28.41
N SER A 299 -3.67 -9.31 -28.60
CA SER A 299 -4.19 -10.68 -28.65
C SER A 299 -4.32 -11.34 -27.29
N LEU A 300 -3.76 -10.73 -26.22
CA LEU A 300 -3.76 -11.31 -24.90
C LEU A 300 -5.13 -11.22 -24.24
N PRO A 301 -5.58 -12.28 -23.53
CA PRO A 301 -6.85 -12.29 -22.81
C PRO A 301 -6.91 -11.18 -21.74
N GLN A 302 -7.99 -10.41 -21.75
CA GLN A 302 -8.24 -9.31 -20.84
C GLN A 302 -9.47 -9.58 -19.97
N GLN A 303 -9.34 -9.31 -18.68
CA GLN A 303 -10.42 -9.43 -17.71
C GLN A 303 -10.24 -8.43 -16.56
N ILE A 304 -11.11 -8.45 -15.57
CA ILE A 304 -10.83 -7.79 -14.28
C ILE A 304 -9.70 -8.55 -13.62
N ILE A 305 -8.68 -7.81 -13.16
CA ILE A 305 -7.54 -8.32 -12.40
C ILE A 305 -7.51 -7.67 -11.02
N HIS A 306 -6.81 -8.29 -10.09
CA HIS A 306 -6.57 -7.73 -8.75
C HIS A 306 -5.62 -6.53 -8.81
N ARG A 307 -4.58 -6.64 -9.62
CA ARG A 307 -3.49 -5.70 -9.86
C ARG A 307 -2.44 -5.59 -8.75
N ASP A 308 -2.76 -6.00 -7.53
CA ASP A 308 -1.82 -5.99 -6.40
C ASP A 308 -1.90 -7.31 -5.58
N PRO A 309 -1.75 -8.51 -6.19
CA PRO A 309 -1.77 -9.78 -5.46
C PRO A 309 -0.40 -10.06 -4.83
N ASN A 310 0.13 -9.10 -4.07
CA ASN A 310 1.36 -9.28 -3.32
C ASN A 310 1.13 -10.26 -2.14
N PRO A 311 2.20 -10.86 -1.56
CA PRO A 311 2.07 -11.80 -0.45
C PRO A 311 1.31 -11.24 0.75
N GLY A 312 1.46 -9.94 1.05
CA GLY A 312 0.74 -9.27 2.15
C GLY A 312 -0.77 -9.22 1.97
N ASN A 313 -1.27 -9.32 0.73
CA ASN A 313 -2.70 -9.39 0.41
C ASN A 313 -3.26 -10.82 0.39
N ILE A 314 -2.44 -11.84 0.64
CA ILE A 314 -2.85 -13.25 0.77
C ILE A 314 -2.86 -13.64 2.24
N ILE A 315 -4.02 -14.03 2.77
CA ILE A 315 -4.22 -14.48 4.15
C ILE A 315 -4.37 -15.99 4.16
N LEU A 316 -3.53 -16.67 4.94
CA LEU A 316 -3.58 -18.13 5.13
C LEU A 316 -4.21 -18.47 6.49
N CYS A 317 -5.23 -19.32 6.50
CA CYS A 317 -5.89 -19.84 7.71
C CYS A 317 -6.02 -21.37 7.62
N GLY A 318 -5.02 -22.11 8.12
CA GLY A 318 -4.91 -23.55 7.90
C GLY A 318 -4.78 -23.88 6.42
N ASP A 319 -5.69 -24.73 5.92
CA ASP A 319 -5.77 -25.10 4.49
C ASP A 319 -6.58 -24.10 3.66
N ASN A 320 -7.21 -23.12 4.32
CA ASN A 320 -7.97 -22.08 3.65
C ASN A 320 -7.13 -20.82 3.42
N TRP A 321 -7.55 -20.02 2.45
CA TRP A 321 -6.94 -18.76 2.14
C TRP A 321 -7.98 -17.71 1.74
N GLY A 322 -7.60 -16.46 1.80
CA GLY A 322 -8.40 -15.35 1.30
C GLY A 322 -7.52 -14.24 0.75
N VAL A 323 -8.13 -13.32 0.03
CA VAL A 323 -7.44 -12.20 -0.62
C VAL A 323 -8.02 -10.88 -0.13
N LEU A 324 -7.12 -9.92 0.10
CA LEU A 324 -7.43 -8.56 0.55
C LEU A 324 -7.26 -7.57 -0.59
N ASP A 325 -7.87 -6.42 -0.42
CA ASP A 325 -7.55 -5.15 -1.07
C ASP A 325 -7.72 -5.09 -2.60
N PHE A 326 -8.99 -4.95 -3.03
CA PHE A 326 -9.36 -4.77 -4.44
C PHE A 326 -9.38 -3.30 -4.89
N ASP A 327 -8.77 -2.37 -4.16
CA ASP A 327 -8.82 -0.93 -4.46
C ASP A 327 -8.20 -0.60 -5.83
N LEU A 328 -7.18 -1.35 -6.24
CA LEU A 328 -6.49 -1.19 -7.52
C LEU A 328 -7.08 -2.01 -8.66
N SER A 329 -8.09 -2.84 -8.40
CA SER A 329 -8.68 -3.71 -9.45
C SER A 329 -9.08 -2.92 -10.69
N GLU A 330 -8.73 -3.45 -11.85
CA GLU A 330 -8.98 -2.85 -13.16
C GLU A 330 -9.12 -3.93 -14.24
N ARG A 331 -9.56 -3.56 -15.43
CA ARG A 331 -9.56 -4.46 -16.59
C ARG A 331 -8.22 -4.39 -17.30
N ASN A 332 -7.52 -5.53 -17.39
CA ASN A 332 -6.18 -5.64 -17.98
C ASN A 332 -5.91 -7.09 -18.41
N ILE A 333 -4.73 -7.36 -19.00
CA ILE A 333 -4.31 -8.72 -19.35
C ILE A 333 -4.23 -9.59 -18.10
N ARG A 334 -4.81 -10.80 -18.15
CA ARG A 334 -4.94 -11.67 -16.97
C ARG A 334 -3.61 -12.18 -16.40
N ILE A 335 -2.57 -12.27 -17.23
CA ILE A 335 -1.22 -12.69 -16.81
C ILE A 335 -0.47 -11.60 -16.01
N PHE A 336 -1.05 -10.40 -15.85
CA PHE A 336 -0.49 -9.35 -15.00
C PHE A 336 -0.32 -9.84 -13.56
N ASP A 337 -1.38 -10.41 -12.97
CA ASP A 337 -1.42 -10.77 -11.56
C ASP A 337 -0.35 -11.80 -11.15
N PRO A 338 -0.15 -12.95 -11.83
CA PRO A 338 0.91 -13.89 -11.46
C PRO A 338 2.31 -13.30 -11.66
N CYS A 339 2.51 -12.45 -12.67
CA CYS A 339 3.78 -11.72 -12.84
C CYS A 339 4.00 -10.72 -11.71
N TYR A 340 2.97 -9.99 -11.30
CA TYR A 340 3.08 -9.03 -10.19
C TYR A 340 3.36 -9.74 -8.85
N ALA A 341 2.69 -10.86 -8.57
CA ALA A 341 2.97 -11.65 -7.36
C ALA A 341 4.44 -12.07 -7.28
N ALA A 342 5.04 -12.46 -8.40
CA ALA A 342 6.46 -12.79 -8.45
C ALA A 342 7.38 -11.58 -8.26
N THR A 343 7.09 -10.43 -8.89
CA THR A 343 7.88 -9.20 -8.69
C THR A 343 7.78 -8.66 -7.28
N ALA A 344 6.62 -8.75 -6.64
CA ALA A 344 6.43 -8.32 -5.26
C ALA A 344 7.31 -9.12 -4.28
N ILE A 345 7.42 -10.45 -4.46
CA ILE A 345 8.31 -11.31 -3.66
C ILE A 345 9.77 -10.88 -3.80
N LEU A 346 10.22 -10.53 -5.00
CA LEU A 346 11.58 -10.03 -5.21
C LEU A 346 11.78 -8.65 -4.57
N SER A 347 10.86 -7.72 -4.80
CA SER A 347 10.95 -6.34 -4.32
C SER A 347 11.07 -6.24 -2.79
N GLU A 348 10.30 -7.05 -2.05
CA GLU A 348 10.37 -7.06 -0.58
C GLU A 348 11.68 -7.59 -0.01
N SER A 349 12.47 -8.29 -0.81
CA SER A 349 13.65 -9.02 -0.33
C SER A 349 14.87 -8.88 -1.24
N PHE A 350 14.87 -7.92 -2.17
CA PHE A 350 15.93 -7.76 -3.17
C PHE A 350 17.27 -7.41 -2.53
N GLU A 351 18.29 -8.17 -2.91
CA GLU A 351 19.69 -8.01 -2.51
C GLU A 351 20.56 -8.27 -3.75
N VAL A 352 21.08 -7.21 -4.37
CA VAL A 352 21.79 -7.28 -5.66
C VAL A 352 23.02 -8.20 -5.63
N ASP A 353 23.71 -8.29 -4.49
CA ASP A 353 24.92 -9.09 -4.33
C ASP A 353 24.65 -10.55 -3.91
N ASN A 354 23.39 -10.92 -3.71
CA ASN A 354 23.00 -12.26 -3.25
C ASN A 354 22.56 -13.15 -4.43
N THR A 355 23.54 -13.61 -5.21
CA THR A 355 23.30 -14.42 -6.41
C THR A 355 22.48 -15.70 -6.12
N ASP A 356 22.69 -16.37 -4.98
CA ASP A 356 21.89 -17.56 -4.60
C ASP A 356 20.41 -17.23 -4.46
N LYS A 357 20.10 -16.12 -3.78
CA LYS A 357 18.73 -15.65 -3.60
C LYS A 357 18.09 -15.23 -4.92
N LEU A 358 18.85 -14.58 -5.79
CA LEU A 358 18.37 -14.17 -7.12
C LEU A 358 18.09 -15.38 -8.02
N ASN A 359 18.95 -16.40 -7.99
CA ASN A 359 18.70 -17.66 -8.70
C ASN A 359 17.46 -18.40 -8.14
N LYS A 360 17.28 -18.41 -6.82
CA LYS A 360 16.06 -18.97 -6.22
C LYS A 360 14.83 -18.19 -6.66
N TRP A 361 14.92 -16.87 -6.80
CA TRP A 361 13.79 -16.08 -7.28
C TRP A 361 13.37 -16.46 -8.72
N ILE A 362 14.32 -16.71 -9.62
CA ILE A 362 13.98 -17.21 -10.97
C ILE A 362 13.16 -18.51 -10.88
N MET A 363 13.53 -19.42 -9.97
CA MET A 363 12.76 -20.65 -9.75
C MET A 363 11.39 -20.38 -9.12
N ILE A 364 11.28 -19.44 -8.16
CA ILE A 364 10.03 -18.99 -7.55
C ILE A 364 9.11 -18.42 -8.64
N TYR A 365 9.59 -17.51 -9.44
CA TYR A 365 8.86 -16.91 -10.55
C TYR A 365 8.30 -17.98 -11.50
N LYS A 366 9.16 -18.89 -11.99
CA LYS A 366 8.72 -19.97 -12.91
C LYS A 366 7.67 -20.87 -12.26
N ASN A 367 7.82 -21.21 -10.96
CA ASN A 367 6.86 -22.06 -10.27
C ASN A 367 5.52 -21.35 -10.00
N ILE A 368 5.49 -20.04 -9.74
CA ILE A 368 4.23 -19.26 -9.67
C ILE A 368 3.49 -19.37 -11.00
N LEU A 369 4.16 -19.18 -12.13
CA LEU A 369 3.54 -19.26 -13.45
C LEU A 369 3.06 -20.68 -13.77
N TYR A 370 3.81 -21.73 -13.40
CA TYR A 370 3.37 -23.12 -13.55
C TYR A 370 2.13 -23.41 -12.69
N GLY A 371 2.10 -22.98 -11.42
CA GLY A 371 0.91 -23.12 -10.56
C GLY A 371 -0.30 -22.38 -11.11
N TYR A 372 -0.10 -21.18 -11.64
CA TYR A 372 -1.15 -20.43 -12.31
C TYR A 372 -1.67 -21.18 -13.55
N ASP A 373 -0.77 -21.74 -14.41
CA ASP A 373 -1.14 -22.52 -15.59
C ASP A 373 -1.91 -23.80 -15.26
N GLU A 374 -1.73 -24.40 -14.09
CA GLU A 374 -2.53 -25.55 -13.66
C GLU A 374 -4.01 -25.22 -13.51
N VAL A 375 -4.31 -23.99 -13.09
CA VAL A 375 -5.68 -23.49 -12.87
C VAL A 375 -6.21 -22.79 -14.12
N VAL A 376 -5.38 -21.95 -14.72
CA VAL A 376 -5.77 -21.11 -15.88
C VAL A 376 -4.81 -21.43 -17.01
N LYS A 377 -5.25 -22.29 -17.94
CA LYS A 377 -4.40 -22.67 -19.06
C LYS A 377 -3.95 -21.46 -19.89
N LEU A 378 -2.64 -21.31 -20.00
CA LEU A 378 -1.99 -20.23 -20.74
C LEU A 378 -1.82 -20.61 -22.20
N SER A 379 -2.09 -19.69 -23.10
CA SER A 379 -1.81 -19.80 -24.52
C SER A 379 -0.32 -19.58 -24.83
N SER A 380 0.12 -20.00 -26.02
CA SER A 380 1.49 -19.75 -26.48
C SER A 380 1.84 -18.25 -26.54
N SER A 381 0.85 -17.39 -26.84
CA SER A 381 1.05 -15.93 -26.83
C SER A 381 1.27 -15.40 -25.41
N GLU A 382 0.54 -15.93 -24.42
CA GLU A 382 0.73 -15.55 -23.02
C GLU A 382 2.11 -15.97 -22.50
N TRP A 383 2.55 -17.22 -22.78
CA TRP A 383 3.90 -17.67 -22.40
C TRP A 383 5.00 -16.79 -22.99
N LYS A 384 4.85 -16.35 -24.25
CA LYS A 384 5.79 -15.42 -24.89
C LYS A 384 5.74 -14.02 -24.27
N ALA A 385 4.57 -13.57 -23.79
CA ALA A 385 4.39 -12.25 -23.22
C ALA A 385 4.90 -12.13 -21.77
N ILE A 386 4.88 -13.22 -21.00
CA ILE A 386 5.19 -13.22 -19.56
C ILE A 386 6.53 -12.53 -19.22
N PRO A 387 7.67 -12.80 -19.91
CA PRO A 387 8.93 -12.12 -19.61
C PRO A 387 8.86 -10.60 -19.78
N TYR A 388 8.06 -10.14 -20.73
CA TYR A 388 7.83 -8.71 -20.94
C TYR A 388 6.88 -8.13 -19.88
N VAL A 389 5.84 -8.85 -19.49
CA VAL A 389 4.88 -8.41 -18.46
C VAL A 389 5.56 -8.23 -17.11
N ILE A 390 6.44 -9.17 -16.71
CA ILE A 390 7.15 -9.06 -15.44
C ILE A 390 8.09 -7.86 -15.39
N ILE A 391 8.81 -7.58 -16.49
CA ILE A 391 9.61 -6.36 -16.61
C ILE A 391 8.73 -5.11 -16.61
N THR A 392 7.59 -5.15 -17.32
CA THR A 392 6.66 -4.01 -17.37
C THR A 392 6.14 -3.64 -15.98
N ASN A 393 5.77 -4.64 -15.17
CA ASN A 393 5.36 -4.41 -13.78
C ASN A 393 6.45 -3.69 -13.00
N GLN A 394 7.69 -4.12 -13.15
CA GLN A 394 8.82 -3.53 -12.46
C GLN A 394 9.14 -2.12 -12.98
N LEU A 395 9.08 -1.88 -14.29
CA LEU A 395 9.30 -0.55 -14.89
C LEU A 395 8.26 0.46 -14.39
N ILE A 396 6.97 0.08 -14.37
CA ILE A 396 5.89 0.92 -13.88
C ILE A 396 6.09 1.25 -12.40
N SER A 397 6.43 0.27 -11.56
CA SER A 397 6.68 0.47 -10.14
C SER A 397 7.88 1.39 -9.90
N THR A 398 8.99 1.17 -10.61
CA THR A 398 10.21 1.98 -10.49
C THR A 398 9.99 3.42 -10.94
N ALA A 399 9.25 3.64 -12.04
CA ALA A 399 8.89 4.97 -12.51
C ALA A 399 8.01 5.70 -11.48
N TRP A 400 7.02 5.01 -10.92
CA TRP A 400 6.14 5.58 -9.90
C TRP A 400 6.93 6.00 -8.65
N PHE A 401 7.79 5.13 -8.12
CA PHE A 401 8.64 5.47 -6.98
C PHE A 401 9.59 6.65 -7.27
N SER A 402 10.08 6.77 -8.51
CA SER A 402 11.00 7.86 -8.91
C SER A 402 10.37 9.25 -8.85
N GLU A 403 9.05 9.34 -8.85
CA GLU A 403 8.27 10.58 -8.80
C GLU A 403 7.84 10.94 -7.38
N GLN A 404 8.06 10.04 -6.39
CA GLN A 404 7.60 10.18 -5.02
C GLN A 404 8.76 10.42 -4.05
N GLU A 405 8.90 11.65 -3.55
CA GLU A 405 9.99 12.03 -2.64
C GLU A 405 10.06 11.16 -1.37
N LYS A 406 8.91 10.76 -0.83
CA LYS A 406 8.80 9.89 0.37
C LYS A 406 9.27 8.46 0.15
N TYR A 407 9.45 8.04 -1.11
CA TYR A 407 9.82 6.67 -1.48
C TYR A 407 11.19 6.57 -2.17
N MET A 408 12.07 7.57 -2.02
CA MET A 408 13.39 7.58 -2.68
C MET A 408 14.25 6.36 -2.33
N GLU A 409 14.19 5.85 -1.09
CA GLU A 409 14.90 4.62 -0.71
C GLU A 409 14.37 3.41 -1.48
N LEU A 410 13.03 3.31 -1.64
CA LEU A 410 12.40 2.26 -2.43
C LEU A 410 12.71 2.42 -3.92
N TYR A 411 12.79 3.65 -4.40
CA TYR A 411 13.21 3.92 -5.78
C TYR A 411 14.61 3.36 -6.06
N GLU A 412 15.61 3.62 -5.20
CA GLU A 412 16.97 3.12 -5.39
C GLU A 412 17.05 1.59 -5.39
N ILE A 413 16.27 0.92 -4.53
CA ILE A 413 16.18 -0.55 -4.51
C ILE A 413 15.52 -1.05 -5.80
N ASN A 414 14.38 -0.48 -6.18
CA ASN A 414 13.64 -0.89 -7.38
C ASN A 414 14.41 -0.60 -8.67
N LYS A 415 15.19 0.48 -8.72
CA LYS A 415 16.10 0.78 -9.82
C LYS A 415 17.11 -0.33 -10.03
N LYS A 416 17.85 -0.70 -8.97
CA LYS A 416 18.83 -1.81 -9.03
C LYS A 416 18.18 -3.15 -9.42
N MET A 417 16.99 -3.42 -8.89
CA MET A 417 16.20 -4.59 -9.24
C MET A 417 15.83 -4.58 -10.73
N THR A 418 15.37 -3.45 -11.25
CA THR A 418 15.03 -3.32 -12.68
C THR A 418 16.25 -3.53 -13.57
N GLU A 419 17.38 -2.92 -13.23
CA GLU A 419 18.66 -3.09 -13.97
C GLU A 419 19.09 -4.56 -13.96
N TRP A 420 19.01 -5.24 -12.82
CA TRP A 420 19.29 -6.67 -12.72
C TRP A 420 18.35 -7.51 -13.58
N MET A 421 17.04 -7.24 -13.55
CA MET A 421 16.06 -7.96 -14.35
C MET A 421 16.31 -7.77 -15.87
N LEU A 422 16.65 -6.56 -16.30
CA LEU A 422 16.98 -6.27 -17.69
C LEU A 422 18.25 -7.01 -18.15
N GLN A 423 19.27 -7.13 -17.29
CA GLN A 423 20.51 -7.86 -17.57
C GLN A 423 20.30 -9.37 -17.64
N ASN A 424 19.33 -9.90 -16.88
CA ASN A 424 19.04 -11.33 -16.80
C ASN A 424 17.72 -11.70 -17.51
N PHE A 425 17.33 -10.92 -18.51
CA PHE A 425 16.05 -11.10 -19.21
C PHE A 425 15.90 -12.50 -19.84
N GLU A 426 16.97 -13.03 -20.41
CA GLU A 426 16.95 -14.34 -21.06
C GLU A 426 16.66 -15.50 -20.08
N ASP A 427 17.08 -15.39 -18.82
CA ASP A 427 16.81 -16.38 -17.77
C ASP A 427 15.32 -16.43 -17.37
N MET A 428 14.57 -15.35 -17.67
CA MET A 428 13.14 -15.25 -17.40
C MET A 428 12.27 -15.82 -18.51
N ILE A 429 12.85 -16.18 -19.66
CA ILE A 429 12.13 -16.80 -20.77
C ILE A 429 11.80 -18.26 -20.41
N PHE A 430 10.62 -18.70 -20.80
CA PHE A 430 10.18 -20.07 -20.68
C PHE A 430 10.54 -20.83 -21.96
N GLU A 431 11.12 -22.03 -21.81
CA GLU A 431 11.45 -22.94 -22.92
C GLU A 431 10.21 -23.60 -23.53
#